data_368ce50d9ba102724082f8fc88d31981
#
_entry.id   368ce50d9ba102724082f8fc88d31981
#
_cell.length_a   1.000
_cell.length_b   1.000
_cell.length_c   1.000
_cell.angle_alpha   90.00
_cell.angle_beta   90.00
_cell.angle_gamma   90.00
#
_symmetry.space_group_name_H-M   'P 1'
#
loop_
_entity.id
_entity.type
_entity.pdbx_description
1 polymer ?
#
loop_
_entity_poly.entity_id
_entity_poly.type
_entity_poly.pdbx_seq_one_letter_code
_entity_poly.pdbx_strand_id
1 'polypeptide(L)'
;GKVENTADRNLSGNMNKEMIALAYSEDLGKVGTDKVAGHVLIGYDDLYSIQYFGKNLMPYWKKNGQVTIEQEFAAAEKDYRTILGRCDRFDRELMDEAAACGGKEYAELCALVYRQAIAAHKLVVNGNGELMFFSKENFSNGSIGTVDITYPSAPLFLKYNVELAKGLMNFIFEYSESGKWSKPFAAHDVGTYPLANGQTYGGDMPVEETGNMLILTTAIAQKEGNADYAAKHWEILTTWADYLLEKGLDPENQLCTDDFAGHFAHNANLSIKAIMGIAGYGKMAGMLGKKDIAEKYTQAAKEMAGKWVEMAADGDHYKLTFDKAGTWSQKYNLVWDELLGLNIFLKEVAQKEIAYYLTKQNLYGLPLDSRRTYTKSDWIMWTATMAPDVVTMQKFIAPVYKYANETGSRVPISDWHETPDAKQVGFQARSVVGGYFMPMLKKELMK
;
A
#
# COMPACT_ATOMS: atom_id res chain seq x y z
N GLY A 1 11.14 6.95 -40.71
CA GLY A 1 9.83 7.23 -41.30
C GLY A 1 9.55 8.72 -41.23
N LYS A 2 8.93 9.30 -42.27
CA LYS A 2 8.49 10.70 -42.23
C LYS A 2 7.35 10.82 -41.21
N VAL A 3 7.50 11.72 -40.25
CA VAL A 3 6.40 12.18 -39.41
C VAL A 3 5.62 13.18 -40.25
N GLU A 4 4.43 12.82 -40.68
CA GLU A 4 3.53 13.76 -41.36
C GLU A 4 2.68 14.47 -40.30
N ASN A 5 2.68 15.79 -40.32
CA ASN A 5 1.77 16.60 -39.53
C ASN A 5 0.35 16.51 -40.13
N THR A 6 -0.46 15.63 -39.55
CA THR A 6 -1.83 15.37 -40.00
C THR A 6 -2.81 15.90 -38.98
N ALA A 7 -3.01 17.22 -38.96
CA ALA A 7 -3.86 17.91 -37.99
C ALA A 7 -5.33 17.53 -38.05
N ASP A 8 -5.88 16.78 -38.91
CA ASP A 8 -7.32 16.51 -39.01
C ASP A 8 -7.69 15.12 -39.57
N ARG A 9 -7.04 14.07 -39.06
CA ARG A 9 -7.56 12.73 -39.36
C ARG A 9 -8.52 12.27 -38.25
N ASN A 10 -9.77 12.02 -38.63
CA ASN A 10 -10.69 11.19 -37.87
C ASN A 10 -10.07 9.78 -37.76
N LEU A 11 -9.29 9.57 -36.73
CA LEU A 11 -8.68 8.28 -36.44
C LEU A 11 -9.73 7.40 -35.74
N SER A 12 -10.60 6.78 -36.52
CA SER A 12 -11.49 5.72 -36.09
C SER A 12 -10.77 4.39 -36.29
N GLY A 13 -9.94 4.01 -35.35
CA GLY A 13 -9.23 2.72 -35.35
C GLY A 13 -9.69 1.81 -34.20
N ASN A 14 -9.72 0.51 -34.45
CA ASN A 14 -9.85 -0.46 -33.38
C ASN A 14 -8.51 -0.52 -32.63
N MET A 15 -8.45 0.06 -31.44
CA MET A 15 -7.24 0.12 -30.60
C MET A 15 -6.60 -1.26 -30.35
N ASN A 16 -7.33 -2.35 -30.53
CA ASN A 16 -6.79 -3.71 -30.41
C ASN A 16 -6.04 -4.19 -31.67
N LYS A 17 -6.13 -3.46 -32.80
CA LYS A 17 -5.50 -3.83 -34.07
C LYS A 17 -4.54 -2.79 -34.62
N GLU A 18 -4.68 -1.54 -34.23
CA GLU A 18 -3.87 -0.42 -34.74
C GLU A 18 -3.38 0.42 -33.56
N MET A 19 -2.08 0.55 -33.42
CA MET A 19 -1.48 1.44 -32.40
C MET A 19 -1.57 2.89 -32.91
N ILE A 20 -2.53 3.66 -32.37
CA ILE A 20 -2.64 5.09 -32.61
C ILE A 20 -1.64 5.82 -31.73
N ALA A 21 -0.79 6.63 -32.32
CA ALA A 21 0.21 7.41 -31.61
C ALA A 21 0.06 8.91 -31.93
N LEU A 22 0.13 9.73 -30.89
CA LEU A 22 0.38 11.16 -31.00
C LEU A 22 1.89 11.36 -30.98
N ALA A 23 2.45 12.01 -31.97
CA ALA A 23 3.87 12.25 -32.07
C ALA A 23 4.19 13.76 -32.08
N TYR A 24 5.13 14.16 -31.24
CA TYR A 24 5.75 15.48 -31.29
C TYR A 24 7.19 15.31 -31.77
N SER A 25 7.63 16.21 -32.65
CA SER A 25 9.00 16.22 -33.20
C SER A 25 9.54 17.64 -33.22
N GLU A 26 10.70 17.83 -32.65
CA GLU A 26 11.43 19.11 -32.64
C GLU A 26 12.81 18.89 -33.22
N ASP A 27 13.23 19.80 -34.12
CA ASP A 27 14.58 19.84 -34.64
C ASP A 27 15.42 20.71 -33.71
N LEU A 28 16.28 20.08 -32.91
CA LEU A 28 17.20 20.79 -32.01
C LEU A 28 18.44 21.34 -32.73
N GLY A 29 18.50 21.25 -34.05
CA GLY A 29 19.58 21.76 -34.87
C GLY A 29 20.85 20.90 -34.86
N LYS A 30 22.00 21.52 -35.10
CA LYS A 30 23.29 20.82 -35.19
C LYS A 30 23.86 20.54 -33.81
N VAL A 31 24.21 19.28 -33.56
CA VAL A 31 24.90 18.86 -32.33
C VAL A 31 26.32 19.48 -32.32
N GLY A 32 26.62 20.29 -31.30
CA GLY A 32 27.88 20.95 -31.08
C GLY A 32 28.42 20.71 -29.66
N THR A 33 29.28 21.61 -29.21
CA THR A 33 29.82 21.59 -27.83
C THR A 33 28.83 22.15 -26.83
N ASP A 34 27.90 22.98 -27.26
CA ASP A 34 26.88 23.58 -26.39
C ASP A 34 25.68 22.67 -26.24
N LYS A 35 25.20 22.53 -25.01
CA LYS A 35 24.06 21.71 -24.67
C LYS A 35 22.77 22.39 -25.13
N VAL A 36 22.05 21.76 -26.05
CA VAL A 36 20.68 22.12 -26.42
C VAL A 36 19.70 21.13 -25.78
N ALA A 37 18.65 21.63 -25.17
CA ALA A 37 17.64 20.79 -24.50
C ALA A 37 16.27 21.44 -24.70
N GLY A 38 15.28 20.58 -24.90
CA GLY A 38 13.86 20.91 -24.88
C GLY A 38 13.11 20.03 -23.87
N HIS A 39 11.86 20.34 -23.60
CA HIS A 39 10.98 19.51 -22.80
C HIS A 39 9.53 19.59 -23.30
N VAL A 40 8.73 18.62 -22.94
CA VAL A 40 7.31 18.54 -23.26
C VAL A 40 6.52 18.43 -21.98
N LEU A 41 5.48 19.25 -21.83
CA LEU A 41 4.49 19.14 -20.77
C LEU A 41 3.32 18.28 -21.24
N ILE A 42 2.97 17.27 -20.48
CA ILE A 42 1.82 16.41 -20.71
C ILE A 42 0.91 16.48 -19.50
N GLY A 43 -0.36 16.81 -19.71
CA GLY A 43 -1.35 16.89 -18.65
C GLY A 43 -2.68 16.28 -19.08
N TYR A 44 -3.50 15.96 -18.09
CA TYR A 44 -4.84 15.42 -18.28
C TYR A 44 -5.83 16.23 -17.46
N ASP A 45 -6.91 16.68 -18.06
CA ASP A 45 -8.09 17.23 -17.39
C ASP A 45 -9.26 16.27 -17.62
N ASP A 46 -9.55 15.45 -16.62
CA ASP A 46 -10.69 14.52 -16.63
C ASP A 46 -12.00 15.21 -16.22
N LEU A 47 -12.02 16.54 -16.10
CA LEU A 47 -13.13 17.40 -15.68
C LEU A 47 -13.61 17.05 -14.26
N TYR A 48 -14.05 15.83 -14.06
CA TYR A 48 -14.37 15.19 -12.79
C TYR A 48 -13.59 13.91 -12.68
N SER A 49 -12.75 13.81 -11.64
CA SER A 49 -11.90 12.64 -11.43
C SER A 49 -12.66 11.44 -10.90
N ILE A 50 -13.61 11.69 -9.99
CA ILE A 50 -14.34 10.65 -9.25
C ILE A 50 -15.79 11.10 -9.09
N GLN A 51 -16.73 10.17 -9.24
CA GLN A 51 -18.07 10.32 -8.68
C GLN A 51 -18.12 9.58 -7.35
N TYR A 52 -18.37 10.30 -6.25
CA TYR A 52 -18.46 9.72 -4.90
C TYR A 52 -19.87 9.89 -4.36
N PHE A 53 -20.60 8.77 -4.21
CA PHE A 53 -22.02 8.73 -3.83
C PHE A 53 -22.88 9.77 -4.54
N GLY A 54 -22.81 9.75 -5.89
CA GLY A 54 -23.58 10.63 -6.77
C GLY A 54 -23.02 12.07 -6.90
N LYS A 55 -22.00 12.45 -6.15
CA LYS A 55 -21.34 13.77 -6.26
C LYS A 55 -20.11 13.65 -7.16
N ASN A 56 -20.04 14.46 -8.20
CA ASN A 56 -18.87 14.55 -9.07
C ASN A 56 -17.80 15.42 -8.40
N LEU A 57 -16.62 14.86 -8.16
CA LEU A 57 -15.49 15.53 -7.54
C LEU A 57 -14.43 15.88 -8.58
N MET A 58 -14.02 17.15 -8.59
CA MET A 58 -12.94 17.64 -9.45
C MET A 58 -11.56 17.15 -8.96
N PRO A 59 -10.56 17.04 -9.86
CA PRO A 59 -9.20 16.76 -9.45
C PRO A 59 -8.69 17.84 -8.48
N TYR A 60 -7.80 17.47 -7.56
CA TYR A 60 -7.31 18.34 -6.49
C TYR A 60 -6.74 19.68 -7.02
N TRP A 61 -6.00 19.66 -8.13
CA TRP A 61 -5.44 20.87 -8.73
C TRP A 61 -6.52 21.88 -9.18
N LYS A 62 -7.73 21.39 -9.44
CA LYS A 62 -8.89 22.17 -9.91
C LYS A 62 -9.96 22.34 -8.82
N LYS A 63 -9.65 22.03 -7.57
CA LYS A 63 -10.63 21.96 -6.46
C LYS A 63 -11.50 23.19 -6.27
N ASN A 64 -11.03 24.36 -6.71
CA ASN A 64 -11.78 25.62 -6.64
C ASN A 64 -12.58 25.92 -7.92
N GLY A 65 -12.50 25.05 -8.94
CA GLY A 65 -13.24 25.18 -10.21
C GLY A 65 -12.84 26.36 -11.10
N GLN A 66 -11.80 27.13 -10.73
CA GLN A 66 -11.43 28.38 -11.41
C GLN A 66 -10.18 28.26 -12.30
N VAL A 67 -9.43 27.16 -12.19
CA VAL A 67 -8.17 26.97 -12.89
C VAL A 67 -8.40 26.09 -14.12
N THR A 68 -7.84 26.51 -15.29
CA THR A 68 -7.86 25.70 -16.51
C THR A 68 -6.52 24.96 -16.67
N ILE A 69 -6.50 23.91 -17.50
CA ILE A 69 -5.28 23.15 -17.76
C ILE A 69 -4.20 24.00 -18.45
N GLU A 70 -4.60 24.97 -19.29
CA GLU A 70 -3.70 25.91 -19.93
C GLU A 70 -3.01 26.83 -18.91
N GLN A 71 -3.75 27.26 -17.89
CA GLN A 71 -3.20 28.04 -16.78
C GLN A 71 -2.20 27.23 -15.94
N GLU A 72 -2.48 25.96 -15.70
CA GLU A 72 -1.54 25.05 -15.02
C GLU A 72 -0.30 24.76 -15.85
N PHE A 73 -0.42 24.60 -17.18
CA PHE A 73 0.73 24.49 -18.05
C PHE A 73 1.60 25.76 -18.02
N ALA A 74 0.99 26.94 -18.05
CA ALA A 74 1.73 28.20 -17.96
C ALA A 74 2.43 28.35 -16.59
N ALA A 75 1.78 27.92 -15.50
CA ALA A 75 2.38 27.93 -14.17
C ALA A 75 3.54 26.93 -14.07
N ALA A 76 3.36 25.70 -14.58
CA ALA A 76 4.39 24.67 -14.58
C ALA A 76 5.63 25.10 -15.40
N GLU A 77 5.44 25.73 -16.55
CA GLU A 77 6.52 26.25 -17.38
C GLU A 77 7.30 27.36 -16.65
N LYS A 78 6.59 28.30 -16.04
CA LYS A 78 7.19 29.36 -15.24
C LYS A 78 8.04 28.83 -14.09
N ASP A 79 7.54 27.80 -13.42
CA ASP A 79 8.16 27.21 -12.22
C ASP A 79 9.12 26.05 -12.55
N TYR A 80 9.28 25.68 -13.81
CA TYR A 80 10.01 24.49 -14.28
C TYR A 80 11.37 24.30 -13.60
N ARG A 81 12.22 25.34 -13.61
CA ARG A 81 13.56 25.25 -13.00
C ARG A 81 13.52 25.07 -11.47
N THR A 82 12.55 25.72 -10.82
CA THR A 82 12.33 25.57 -9.37
C THR A 82 11.86 24.17 -9.04
N ILE A 83 10.95 23.62 -9.85
CA ILE A 83 10.45 22.24 -9.69
C ILE A 83 11.61 21.25 -9.86
N LEU A 84 12.42 21.38 -10.91
CA LEU A 84 13.60 20.52 -11.12
C LEU A 84 14.55 20.55 -9.92
N GLY A 85 14.88 21.74 -9.41
CA GLY A 85 15.78 21.86 -8.24
C GLY A 85 15.20 21.25 -6.96
N ARG A 86 13.86 21.23 -6.81
CA ARG A 86 13.16 20.55 -5.71
C ARG A 86 13.21 19.02 -5.90
N CYS A 87 12.96 18.53 -7.11
CA CYS A 87 13.05 17.11 -7.43
C CYS A 87 14.46 16.58 -7.19
N ASP A 88 15.49 17.25 -7.72
CA ASP A 88 16.90 16.86 -7.53
C ASP A 88 17.30 16.78 -6.06
N ARG A 89 16.79 17.67 -5.23
CA ARG A 89 17.06 17.64 -3.79
C ARG A 89 16.35 16.45 -3.14
N PHE A 90 15.06 16.29 -3.43
CA PHE A 90 14.27 15.18 -2.88
C PHE A 90 14.84 13.81 -3.29
N ASP A 91 15.26 13.66 -4.54
CA ASP A 91 15.85 12.42 -5.05
C ASP A 91 17.15 12.07 -4.30
N ARG A 92 18.00 13.06 -4.04
CA ARG A 92 19.20 12.85 -3.21
C ARG A 92 18.86 12.47 -1.79
N GLU A 93 17.95 13.18 -1.13
CA GLU A 93 17.52 12.91 0.25
C GLU A 93 16.91 11.49 0.37
N LEU A 94 16.06 11.09 -0.58
CA LEU A 94 15.50 9.75 -0.64
C LEU A 94 16.58 8.69 -0.80
N MET A 95 17.49 8.86 -1.75
CA MET A 95 18.56 7.89 -2.02
C MET A 95 19.51 7.76 -0.84
N ASP A 96 19.90 8.87 -0.21
CA ASP A 96 20.83 8.88 0.93
C ASP A 96 20.16 8.21 2.16
N GLU A 97 18.90 8.54 2.46
CA GLU A 97 18.17 7.96 3.57
C GLU A 97 17.91 6.46 3.38
N ALA A 98 17.49 6.06 2.18
CA ALA A 98 17.25 4.66 1.87
C ALA A 98 18.56 3.85 1.88
N ALA A 99 19.66 4.40 1.33
CA ALA A 99 20.97 3.75 1.39
C ALA A 99 21.47 3.58 2.83
N ALA A 100 21.28 4.58 3.68
CA ALA A 100 21.59 4.49 5.11
C ALA A 100 20.68 3.52 5.87
N CYS A 101 19.49 3.22 5.32
CA CYS A 101 18.54 2.26 5.89
C CYS A 101 18.88 0.82 5.51
N GLY A 102 19.03 0.53 4.22
CA GLY A 102 19.08 -0.83 3.70
C GLY A 102 20.20 -1.10 2.68
N GLY A 103 21.04 -0.10 2.40
CA GLY A 103 22.10 -0.19 1.40
C GLY A 103 21.67 0.29 0.00
N LYS A 104 22.62 0.24 -0.94
CA LYS A 104 22.44 0.78 -2.30
C LYS A 104 21.27 0.12 -3.05
N GLU A 105 21.19 -1.21 -3.02
CA GLU A 105 20.14 -1.96 -3.74
C GLU A 105 18.74 -1.57 -3.24
N TYR A 106 18.59 -1.39 -1.94
CA TYR A 106 17.34 -0.92 -1.34
C TYR A 106 16.99 0.51 -1.80
N ALA A 107 17.98 1.41 -1.86
CA ALA A 107 17.75 2.78 -2.32
C ALA A 107 17.28 2.82 -3.78
N GLU A 108 17.89 2.03 -4.66
CA GLU A 108 17.49 1.94 -6.06
C GLU A 108 16.07 1.36 -6.21
N LEU A 109 15.69 0.38 -5.39
CA LEU A 109 14.31 -0.14 -5.34
C LEU A 109 13.32 0.93 -4.88
N CYS A 110 13.62 1.68 -3.83
CA CYS A 110 12.76 2.78 -3.37
C CYS A 110 12.56 3.84 -4.46
N ALA A 111 13.62 4.24 -5.16
CA ALA A 111 13.55 5.19 -6.28
C ALA A 111 12.68 4.63 -7.43
N LEU A 112 12.85 3.35 -7.78
CA LEU A 112 12.08 2.68 -8.83
C LEU A 112 10.56 2.75 -8.57
N VAL A 113 10.13 2.50 -7.34
CA VAL A 113 8.70 2.33 -7.01
C VAL A 113 8.00 3.63 -6.58
N TYR A 114 8.75 4.69 -6.25
CA TYR A 114 8.19 5.91 -5.69
C TYR A 114 7.06 6.52 -6.55
N ARG A 115 7.34 6.77 -7.82
CA ARG A 115 6.35 7.35 -8.75
C ARG A 115 5.19 6.41 -9.02
N GLN A 116 5.46 5.12 -9.17
CA GLN A 116 4.41 4.12 -9.42
C GLN A 116 3.39 4.09 -8.29
N ALA A 117 3.84 4.06 -7.04
CA ALA A 117 2.97 4.03 -5.88
C ALA A 117 2.04 5.27 -5.84
N ILE A 118 2.56 6.47 -6.11
CA ILE A 118 1.77 7.72 -6.11
C ILE A 118 0.82 7.77 -7.32
N ALA A 119 1.31 7.43 -8.51
CA ALA A 119 0.56 7.57 -9.76
C ALA A 119 -0.68 6.67 -9.84
N ALA A 120 -0.73 5.60 -9.05
CA ALA A 120 -1.88 4.70 -9.00
C ALA A 120 -3.07 5.24 -8.18
N HIS A 121 -3.14 6.56 -7.96
CA HIS A 121 -4.18 7.21 -7.16
C HIS A 121 -4.86 8.37 -7.90
N LYS A 122 -6.04 8.74 -7.40
CA LYS A 122 -6.73 10.00 -7.71
C LYS A 122 -6.91 10.81 -6.42
N LEU A 123 -6.45 12.06 -6.47
CA LEU A 123 -6.60 12.98 -5.33
C LEU A 123 -7.71 13.98 -5.62
N VAL A 124 -8.69 14.02 -4.73
CA VAL A 124 -9.81 14.95 -4.75
C VAL A 124 -10.08 15.51 -3.35
N VAL A 125 -11.00 16.45 -3.23
CA VAL A 125 -11.43 17.01 -1.94
C VAL A 125 -12.95 16.80 -1.82
N ASN A 126 -13.41 16.32 -0.65
CA ASN A 126 -14.83 16.15 -0.37
C ASN A 126 -15.51 17.50 -0.05
N GLY A 127 -16.83 17.47 0.18
CA GLY A 127 -17.60 18.66 0.50
C GLY A 127 -17.23 19.35 1.82
N ASN A 128 -16.48 18.67 2.69
CA ASN A 128 -16.00 19.19 3.98
C ASN A 128 -14.57 19.74 3.88
N GLY A 129 -13.95 19.71 2.71
CA GLY A 129 -12.56 20.16 2.52
C GLY A 129 -11.50 19.10 2.87
N GLU A 130 -11.90 17.86 3.15
CA GLU A 130 -10.98 16.79 3.49
C GLU A 130 -10.43 16.11 2.23
N LEU A 131 -9.16 15.70 2.27
CA LEU A 131 -8.55 14.95 1.18
C LEU A 131 -9.18 13.56 1.07
N MET A 132 -9.44 13.15 -0.16
CA MET A 132 -9.76 11.77 -0.54
C MET A 132 -8.77 11.33 -1.60
N PHE A 133 -7.96 10.33 -1.27
CA PHE A 133 -6.85 9.85 -2.10
C PHE A 133 -7.11 8.42 -2.51
N PHE A 134 -7.94 8.25 -3.54
CA PHE A 134 -8.44 6.96 -3.98
C PHE A 134 -7.37 6.15 -4.73
N SER A 135 -7.03 4.98 -4.22
CA SER A 135 -6.27 3.99 -4.97
C SER A 135 -7.09 3.46 -6.16
N LYS A 136 -6.40 3.20 -7.27
CA LYS A 136 -6.98 2.51 -8.44
C LYS A 136 -6.28 1.17 -8.60
N GLU A 137 -7.06 0.10 -8.66
CA GLU A 137 -6.52 -1.22 -8.93
C GLU A 137 -6.18 -1.40 -10.41
N ASN A 138 -5.03 -0.86 -10.80
CA ASN A 138 -4.51 -0.99 -12.15
C ASN A 138 -4.18 -2.46 -12.46
N PHE A 139 -4.57 -2.93 -13.64
CA PHE A 139 -4.29 -4.31 -14.11
C PHE A 139 -4.71 -5.41 -13.11
N SER A 140 -5.81 -5.19 -12.41
CA SER A 140 -6.49 -6.12 -11.52
C SER A 140 -8.01 -6.05 -11.80
N ASN A 141 -8.85 -5.91 -10.79
CA ASN A 141 -10.32 -5.92 -10.94
C ASN A 141 -10.93 -4.54 -11.24
N GLY A 142 -10.16 -3.44 -11.14
CA GLY A 142 -10.64 -2.08 -11.38
C GLY A 142 -11.32 -1.41 -10.19
N SER A 143 -11.30 -2.01 -9.02
CA SER A 143 -11.84 -1.40 -7.79
C SER A 143 -11.13 -0.09 -7.45
N ILE A 144 -11.84 0.79 -6.78
CA ILE A 144 -11.34 2.09 -6.35
C ILE A 144 -11.47 2.24 -4.82
N GLY A 145 -10.45 2.82 -4.20
CA GLY A 145 -10.42 2.97 -2.76
C GLY A 145 -10.43 1.64 -2.02
N THR A 146 -9.73 0.65 -2.58
CA THR A 146 -9.63 -0.70 -2.05
C THR A 146 -8.76 -0.70 -0.80
N VAL A 147 -9.27 -1.21 0.31
CA VAL A 147 -8.60 -1.11 1.61
C VAL A 147 -7.39 -2.04 1.72
N ASP A 148 -7.47 -3.26 1.16
CA ASP A 148 -6.33 -4.20 1.12
C ASP A 148 -5.23 -3.78 0.12
N ILE A 149 -5.50 -2.80 -0.75
CA ILE A 149 -4.50 -2.11 -1.58
C ILE A 149 -3.92 -0.89 -0.85
N THR A 150 -4.75 -0.17 -0.09
CA THR A 150 -4.33 0.93 0.76
C THR A 150 -3.31 0.46 1.80
N TYR A 151 -3.55 -0.67 2.43
CA TYR A 151 -2.71 -1.19 3.52
C TYR A 151 -1.25 -1.42 3.10
N PRO A 152 -0.92 -2.19 2.05
CA PRO A 152 0.47 -2.31 1.60
C PRO A 152 1.05 -1.02 1.03
N SER A 153 0.23 -0.10 0.52
CA SER A 153 0.70 1.17 -0.05
C SER A 153 1.06 2.22 1.01
N ALA A 154 0.43 2.15 2.18
CA ALA A 154 0.46 3.16 3.22
C ALA A 154 1.84 3.55 3.75
N PRO A 155 2.86 2.65 3.85
CA PRO A 155 4.17 3.02 4.38
C PRO A 155 4.82 4.23 3.70
N LEU A 156 4.69 4.37 2.37
CA LEU A 156 5.18 5.54 1.65
C LEU A 156 4.51 6.83 2.13
N PHE A 157 3.19 6.81 2.27
CA PHE A 157 2.42 8.00 2.63
C PHE A 157 2.57 8.34 4.13
N LEU A 158 2.59 7.35 5.01
CA LEU A 158 2.91 7.53 6.43
C LEU A 158 4.30 8.15 6.62
N LYS A 159 5.26 7.77 5.79
CA LYS A 159 6.62 8.32 5.81
C LYS A 159 6.66 9.78 5.38
N TYR A 160 6.07 10.12 4.23
CA TYR A 160 6.29 11.41 3.57
C TYR A 160 5.13 12.41 3.70
N ASN A 161 3.90 11.94 3.86
CA ASN A 161 2.73 12.83 3.92
C ASN A 161 1.55 12.16 4.62
N VAL A 162 1.43 12.36 5.93
CA VAL A 162 0.36 11.77 6.75
C VAL A 162 -1.04 12.22 6.32
N GLU A 163 -1.20 13.42 5.74
CA GLU A 163 -2.49 13.88 5.23
C GLU A 163 -2.96 13.04 4.02
N LEU A 164 -2.03 12.61 3.16
CA LEU A 164 -2.37 11.64 2.12
C LEU A 164 -2.69 10.27 2.70
N ALA A 165 -2.01 9.84 3.76
CA ALA A 165 -2.36 8.60 4.46
C ALA A 165 -3.79 8.65 5.02
N LYS A 166 -4.20 9.76 5.63
CA LYS A 166 -5.61 10.00 6.03
C LYS A 166 -6.54 9.97 4.82
N GLY A 167 -6.12 10.62 3.72
CA GLY A 167 -6.88 10.65 2.47
C GLY A 167 -7.17 9.27 1.89
N LEU A 168 -6.29 8.29 2.11
CA LEU A 168 -6.49 6.88 1.73
C LEU A 168 -7.60 6.19 2.54
N MET A 169 -8.06 6.78 3.64
CA MET A 169 -8.99 6.17 4.60
C MET A 169 -10.29 6.94 4.74
N ASN A 170 -10.28 8.26 4.51
CA ASN A 170 -11.42 9.15 4.76
C ASN A 170 -12.71 8.69 4.06
N PHE A 171 -12.61 8.19 2.83
CA PHE A 171 -13.78 7.72 2.07
C PHE A 171 -14.40 6.44 2.66
N ILE A 172 -13.61 5.57 3.29
CA ILE A 172 -14.11 4.37 3.98
C ILE A 172 -14.81 4.76 5.29
N PHE A 173 -14.23 5.69 6.06
CA PHE A 173 -14.88 6.21 7.25
C PHE A 173 -16.21 6.88 6.90
N GLU A 174 -16.24 7.79 5.93
CA GLU A 174 -17.49 8.45 5.50
C GLU A 174 -18.53 7.43 5.00
N TYR A 175 -18.11 6.41 4.24
CA TYR A 175 -18.99 5.34 3.77
C TYR A 175 -19.63 4.57 4.93
N SER A 176 -18.83 4.20 5.93
CA SER A 176 -19.29 3.44 7.10
C SER A 176 -20.15 4.27 8.04
N GLU A 177 -19.75 5.52 8.33
CA GLU A 177 -20.43 6.41 9.29
C GLU A 177 -21.72 7.01 8.71
N SER A 178 -21.85 7.10 7.39
CA SER A 178 -23.07 7.59 6.73
C SER A 178 -24.26 6.61 6.77
N GLY A 179 -24.04 5.37 7.27
CA GLY A 179 -25.04 4.31 7.27
C GLY A 179 -25.28 3.65 5.92
N LYS A 180 -24.54 4.04 4.85
CA LYS A 180 -24.61 3.36 3.55
C LYS A 180 -23.94 2.00 3.59
N TRP A 181 -23.00 1.81 4.49
CA TRP A 181 -22.41 0.53 4.84
C TRP A 181 -22.89 0.14 6.25
N SER A 182 -23.71 -0.89 6.36
CA SER A 182 -24.37 -1.27 7.63
C SER A 182 -23.76 -2.50 8.32
N LYS A 183 -22.69 -3.08 7.72
CA LYS A 183 -22.02 -4.25 8.30
C LYS A 183 -21.07 -3.83 9.43
N PRO A 184 -20.83 -4.70 10.45
CA PRO A 184 -20.02 -4.36 11.62
C PRO A 184 -18.50 -4.41 11.35
N PHE A 185 -18.08 -4.44 10.10
CA PHE A 185 -16.70 -4.49 9.63
C PHE A 185 -16.49 -3.53 8.45
N ALA A 186 -15.25 -3.21 8.12
CA ALA A 186 -14.92 -2.29 7.05
C ALA A 186 -15.22 -2.88 5.66
N ALA A 187 -15.65 -2.02 4.73
CA ALA A 187 -15.87 -2.40 3.33
C ALA A 187 -14.55 -2.66 2.61
N HIS A 188 -14.58 -3.55 1.62
CA HIS A 188 -13.40 -3.85 0.78
C HIS A 188 -13.02 -2.65 -0.10
N ASP A 189 -13.99 -2.03 -0.76
CA ASP A 189 -13.79 -0.91 -1.69
C ASP A 189 -14.98 0.06 -1.64
N VAL A 190 -14.91 1.12 -2.41
CA VAL A 190 -16.04 2.07 -2.57
C VAL A 190 -16.62 2.10 -3.98
N GLY A 191 -16.21 1.18 -4.85
CA GLY A 191 -16.75 1.06 -6.22
C GLY A 191 -15.72 0.65 -7.26
N THR A 192 -16.10 0.82 -8.53
CA THR A 192 -15.22 0.63 -9.70
C THR A 192 -14.92 1.97 -10.35
N TYR A 193 -13.63 2.26 -10.59
CA TYR A 193 -13.19 3.54 -11.17
C TYR A 193 -13.96 3.89 -12.47
N PRO A 194 -14.47 5.12 -12.64
CA PRO A 194 -14.37 6.27 -11.73
C PRO A 194 -15.55 6.45 -10.75
N LEU A 195 -16.40 5.43 -10.58
CA LEU A 195 -17.64 5.48 -9.80
C LEU A 195 -17.43 4.89 -8.39
N ALA A 196 -17.21 5.75 -7.41
CA ALA A 196 -17.09 5.39 -6.01
C ALA A 196 -18.46 5.53 -5.31
N ASN A 197 -19.40 4.64 -5.62
CA ASN A 197 -20.79 4.71 -5.16
C ASN A 197 -21.18 3.54 -4.23
N GLY A 198 -20.21 2.85 -3.66
CA GLY A 198 -20.36 1.68 -2.77
C GLY A 198 -19.61 0.47 -3.29
N GLN A 199 -19.35 -0.49 -2.40
CA GLN A 199 -18.56 -1.69 -2.70
C GLN A 199 -19.10 -2.43 -3.92
N THR A 200 -18.21 -2.77 -4.85
CA THR A 200 -18.49 -3.55 -6.06
C THR A 200 -17.79 -4.91 -6.08
N TYR A 201 -16.79 -5.11 -5.25
CA TYR A 201 -16.15 -6.43 -5.11
C TYR A 201 -17.15 -7.47 -4.62
N GLY A 202 -17.12 -8.67 -5.22
CA GLY A 202 -18.14 -9.69 -5.01
C GLY A 202 -18.06 -10.46 -3.68
N GLY A 203 -17.06 -10.20 -2.85
CA GLY A 203 -16.85 -10.85 -1.56
C GLY A 203 -16.45 -9.87 -0.46
N ASP A 204 -16.93 -10.11 0.76
CA ASP A 204 -16.43 -9.36 1.91
C ASP A 204 -15.09 -9.97 2.40
N MET A 205 -14.23 -9.12 2.91
CA MET A 205 -12.98 -9.51 3.60
C MET A 205 -13.01 -8.95 5.05
N PRO A 206 -13.90 -9.43 5.91
CA PRO A 206 -14.27 -8.71 7.12
C PRO A 206 -13.12 -8.53 8.12
N VAL A 207 -12.33 -9.57 8.37
CA VAL A 207 -11.17 -9.48 9.28
C VAL A 207 -10.02 -8.69 8.63
N GLU A 208 -9.81 -8.89 7.33
CA GLU A 208 -8.76 -8.20 6.55
C GLU A 208 -8.93 -6.69 6.61
N GLU A 209 -10.06 -6.19 6.14
CA GLU A 209 -10.26 -4.76 5.96
C GLU A 209 -10.39 -4.02 7.28
N THR A 210 -11.03 -4.66 8.24
CA THR A 210 -11.18 -4.11 9.59
C THR A 210 -9.83 -4.00 10.30
N GLY A 211 -8.99 -5.03 10.19
CA GLY A 211 -7.62 -5.00 10.69
C GLY A 211 -6.77 -3.92 10.02
N ASN A 212 -6.88 -3.80 8.69
CA ASN A 212 -6.18 -2.77 7.93
C ASN A 212 -6.52 -1.35 8.42
N MET A 213 -7.81 -1.05 8.58
CA MET A 213 -8.27 0.28 9.02
C MET A 213 -7.81 0.62 10.43
N LEU A 214 -7.89 -0.33 11.38
CA LEU A 214 -7.45 -0.12 12.76
C LEU A 214 -5.92 0.08 12.86
N ILE A 215 -5.14 -0.75 12.16
CA ILE A 215 -3.67 -0.65 12.16
C ILE A 215 -3.23 0.68 11.56
N LEU A 216 -3.77 1.06 10.40
CA LEU A 216 -3.37 2.31 9.74
C LEU A 216 -3.80 3.54 10.52
N THR A 217 -4.97 3.54 11.17
CA THR A 217 -5.39 4.62 12.07
C THR A 217 -4.42 4.75 13.24
N THR A 218 -3.98 3.62 13.80
CA THR A 218 -2.96 3.60 14.88
C THR A 218 -1.63 4.14 14.38
N ALA A 219 -1.21 3.79 13.17
CA ALA A 219 0.03 4.28 12.58
C ALA A 219 -0.01 5.80 12.35
N ILE A 220 -1.15 6.35 11.93
CA ILE A 220 -1.39 7.80 11.82
C ILE A 220 -1.26 8.44 13.21
N ALA A 221 -1.91 7.88 14.23
CA ALA A 221 -1.83 8.40 15.59
C ALA A 221 -0.39 8.38 16.14
N GLN A 222 0.37 7.31 15.89
CA GLN A 222 1.78 7.20 16.25
C GLN A 222 2.62 8.27 15.53
N LYS A 223 2.39 8.48 14.24
CA LYS A 223 3.10 9.46 13.42
C LYS A 223 2.85 10.89 13.88
N GLU A 224 1.62 11.21 14.26
CA GLU A 224 1.21 12.54 14.73
C GLU A 224 1.50 12.77 16.22
N GLY A 225 1.78 11.72 16.98
CA GLY A 225 1.96 11.80 18.44
C GLY A 225 0.66 12.09 19.21
N ASN A 226 -0.49 11.98 18.55
CA ASN A 226 -1.81 12.15 19.14
C ASN A 226 -2.85 11.28 18.42
N ALA A 227 -4.01 11.06 19.04
CA ALA A 227 -5.07 10.24 18.46
C ALA A 227 -6.31 11.08 18.02
N ASP A 228 -6.11 12.35 17.64
CA ASP A 228 -7.20 13.25 17.27
C ASP A 228 -7.94 12.76 16.01
N TYR A 229 -7.22 12.18 15.05
CA TYR A 229 -7.84 11.57 13.88
C TYR A 229 -8.73 10.37 14.27
N ALA A 230 -8.24 9.49 15.15
CA ALA A 230 -9.02 8.37 15.66
C ALA A 230 -10.24 8.84 16.48
N ALA A 231 -10.12 9.94 17.24
CA ALA A 231 -11.22 10.49 18.03
C ALA A 231 -12.43 10.90 17.18
N LYS A 232 -12.20 11.37 15.94
CA LYS A 232 -13.28 11.72 15.01
C LYS A 232 -14.11 10.51 14.59
N HIS A 233 -13.48 9.32 14.52
CA HIS A 233 -14.05 8.07 14.03
C HIS A 233 -14.23 7.02 15.13
N TRP A 234 -14.30 7.47 16.41
CA TRP A 234 -14.20 6.58 17.56
C TRP A 234 -15.28 5.52 17.61
N GLU A 235 -16.52 5.85 17.26
CA GLU A 235 -17.67 4.93 17.33
C GLU A 235 -17.51 3.78 16.34
N ILE A 236 -17.13 4.08 15.10
CA ILE A 236 -16.94 3.04 14.09
C ILE A 236 -15.69 2.20 14.38
N LEU A 237 -14.61 2.82 14.88
CA LEU A 237 -13.40 2.10 15.31
C LEU A 237 -13.71 1.13 16.46
N THR A 238 -14.60 1.52 17.39
CA THR A 238 -15.06 0.63 18.46
C THR A 238 -15.83 -0.57 17.90
N THR A 239 -16.77 -0.34 16.99
CA THR A 239 -17.53 -1.40 16.31
C THR A 239 -16.59 -2.39 15.61
N TRP A 240 -15.58 -1.90 14.92
CA TRP A 240 -14.58 -2.71 14.23
C TRP A 240 -13.67 -3.48 15.19
N ALA A 241 -13.26 -2.87 16.30
CA ALA A 241 -12.46 -3.54 17.31
C ALA A 241 -13.24 -4.67 17.99
N ASP A 242 -14.51 -4.46 18.31
CA ASP A 242 -15.40 -5.49 18.87
C ASP A 242 -15.62 -6.64 17.89
N TYR A 243 -15.77 -6.34 16.60
CA TYR A 243 -15.86 -7.38 15.56
C TYR A 243 -14.59 -8.25 15.52
N LEU A 244 -13.41 -7.63 15.57
CA LEU A 244 -12.15 -8.38 15.58
C LEU A 244 -11.95 -9.20 16.86
N LEU A 245 -12.43 -8.72 18.01
CA LEU A 245 -12.41 -9.50 19.26
C LEU A 245 -13.22 -10.79 19.13
N GLU A 246 -14.36 -10.73 18.45
CA GLU A 246 -15.24 -11.89 18.26
C GLU A 246 -14.73 -12.85 17.18
N LYS A 247 -14.26 -12.32 16.04
CA LYS A 247 -14.02 -13.09 14.81
C LYS A 247 -12.56 -13.23 14.39
N GLY A 248 -11.63 -12.52 15.03
CA GLY A 248 -10.28 -12.35 14.51
C GLY A 248 -9.27 -13.40 14.93
N LEU A 249 -9.46 -14.11 16.06
CA LEU A 249 -8.45 -15.09 16.52
C LEU A 249 -8.35 -16.30 15.60
N ASP A 250 -9.47 -16.85 15.20
CA ASP A 250 -9.54 -17.98 14.27
C ASP A 250 -10.49 -17.62 13.11
N PRO A 251 -9.96 -16.93 12.08
CA PRO A 251 -10.80 -16.42 11.01
C PRO A 251 -11.53 -17.51 10.25
N GLU A 252 -12.83 -17.29 10.02
CA GLU A 252 -13.68 -18.16 9.22
C GLU A 252 -13.20 -18.18 7.75
N ASN A 253 -13.79 -19.04 6.93
CA ASN A 253 -13.46 -19.13 5.50
C ASN A 253 -13.80 -17.84 4.78
N GLN A 254 -12.77 -17.03 4.49
CA GLN A 254 -12.87 -15.74 3.84
C GLN A 254 -11.64 -15.46 2.99
N LEU A 255 -11.71 -14.45 2.14
CA LEU A 255 -10.53 -13.89 1.44
C LEU A 255 -9.72 -12.99 2.39
N CYS A 256 -8.48 -12.77 2.02
CA CYS A 256 -7.60 -11.76 2.59
C CYS A 256 -6.87 -11.05 1.44
N THR A 257 -5.97 -10.13 1.73
CA THR A 257 -5.19 -9.39 0.69
C THR A 257 -4.47 -10.29 -0.31
N ASP A 258 -4.26 -11.56 0.04
CA ASP A 258 -3.72 -12.59 -0.83
C ASP A 258 -4.86 -13.40 -1.51
N ASP A 259 -5.93 -12.73 -1.92
CA ASP A 259 -7.16 -13.29 -2.49
C ASP A 259 -6.91 -14.12 -3.76
N PHE A 260 -5.90 -13.78 -4.54
CA PHE A 260 -5.43 -14.56 -5.67
C PHE A 260 -4.98 -15.99 -5.27
N ALA A 261 -4.67 -16.20 -3.99
CA ALA A 261 -4.34 -17.50 -3.43
C ALA A 261 -5.58 -18.28 -2.92
N GLY A 262 -6.77 -17.68 -2.96
CA GLY A 262 -8.07 -18.29 -2.68
C GLY A 262 -8.55 -18.13 -1.24
N HIS A 263 -9.81 -18.56 -1.01
CA HIS A 263 -10.44 -18.59 0.30
C HIS A 263 -9.86 -19.71 1.16
N PHE A 264 -9.58 -19.42 2.44
CA PHE A 264 -9.34 -20.44 3.45
C PHE A 264 -9.60 -19.92 4.86
N ALA A 265 -10.09 -20.82 5.72
CA ALA A 265 -10.26 -20.57 7.13
C ALA A 265 -8.94 -20.78 7.90
N HIS A 266 -8.95 -20.42 9.17
CA HIS A 266 -7.85 -20.69 10.09
C HIS A 266 -6.51 -20.01 9.69
N ASN A 267 -6.57 -18.89 8.94
CA ASN A 267 -5.41 -18.19 8.44
C ASN A 267 -4.62 -17.54 9.56
N ALA A 268 -3.42 -18.05 9.82
CA ALA A 268 -2.58 -17.60 10.93
C ALA A 268 -2.08 -16.14 10.74
N ASN A 269 -1.77 -15.71 9.51
CA ASN A 269 -1.34 -14.33 9.27
C ASN A 269 -2.50 -13.32 9.34
N LEU A 270 -3.71 -13.73 8.94
CA LEU A 270 -4.92 -12.91 9.07
C LEU A 270 -5.29 -12.73 10.56
N SER A 271 -5.13 -13.78 11.37
CA SER A 271 -5.27 -13.69 12.83
C SER A 271 -4.33 -12.68 13.47
N ILE A 272 -3.04 -12.64 13.04
CA ILE A 272 -2.09 -11.62 13.49
C ILE A 272 -2.60 -10.21 13.15
N LYS A 273 -3.14 -9.99 11.96
CA LYS A 273 -3.71 -8.70 11.57
C LYS A 273 -4.81 -8.26 12.54
N ALA A 274 -5.73 -9.15 12.88
CA ALA A 274 -6.76 -8.87 13.86
C ALA A 274 -6.18 -8.49 15.23
N ILE A 275 -5.22 -9.27 15.72
CA ILE A 275 -4.55 -9.04 17.01
C ILE A 275 -3.85 -7.66 17.01
N MET A 276 -3.16 -7.30 15.92
CA MET A 276 -2.51 -5.99 15.78
C MET A 276 -3.54 -4.85 15.74
N GLY A 277 -4.68 -5.04 15.05
CA GLY A 277 -5.78 -4.07 15.02
C GLY A 277 -6.37 -3.82 16.39
N ILE A 278 -6.64 -4.88 17.16
CA ILE A 278 -7.17 -4.81 18.54
C ILE A 278 -6.17 -4.09 19.46
N ALA A 279 -4.90 -4.46 19.40
CA ALA A 279 -3.84 -3.83 20.19
C ALA A 279 -3.67 -2.35 19.83
N GLY A 280 -3.74 -2.03 18.53
CA GLY A 280 -3.72 -0.66 18.04
C GLY A 280 -4.88 0.18 18.57
N TYR A 281 -6.09 -0.38 18.58
CA TYR A 281 -7.25 0.30 19.17
C TYR A 281 -7.05 0.55 20.67
N GLY A 282 -6.52 -0.42 21.43
CA GLY A 282 -6.15 -0.22 22.82
C GLY A 282 -5.12 0.89 23.01
N LYS A 283 -4.11 0.98 22.15
CA LYS A 283 -3.12 2.06 22.16
C LYS A 283 -3.76 3.43 21.92
N MET A 284 -4.60 3.57 20.88
CA MET A 284 -5.31 4.82 20.61
C MET A 284 -6.23 5.22 21.76
N ALA A 285 -6.91 4.27 22.41
CA ALA A 285 -7.70 4.52 23.62
C ALA A 285 -6.83 5.11 24.74
N GLY A 286 -5.64 4.57 24.95
CA GLY A 286 -4.67 5.09 25.91
C GLY A 286 -4.25 6.53 25.60
N MET A 287 -3.98 6.85 24.34
CA MET A 287 -3.63 8.20 23.89
C MET A 287 -4.78 9.21 24.11
N LEU A 288 -6.03 8.73 24.04
CA LEU A 288 -7.24 9.53 24.32
C LEU A 288 -7.63 9.56 25.81
N GLY A 289 -6.80 8.99 26.69
CA GLY A 289 -7.08 8.95 28.13
C GLY A 289 -8.18 7.96 28.56
N LYS A 290 -8.63 7.08 27.66
CA LYS A 290 -9.68 6.08 27.89
C LYS A 290 -9.06 4.81 28.50
N LYS A 291 -8.58 4.90 29.76
CA LYS A 291 -7.75 3.88 30.42
C LYS A 291 -8.36 2.48 30.46
N ASP A 292 -9.63 2.38 30.86
CA ASP A 292 -10.32 1.07 31.00
C ASP A 292 -10.45 0.36 29.64
N ILE A 293 -10.70 1.13 28.56
CA ILE A 293 -10.76 0.64 27.20
C ILE A 293 -9.38 0.19 26.74
N ALA A 294 -8.35 1.01 27.00
CA ALA A 294 -6.97 0.68 26.66
C ALA A 294 -6.52 -0.63 27.32
N GLU A 295 -6.79 -0.80 28.61
CA GLU A 295 -6.46 -2.01 29.33
C GLU A 295 -7.21 -3.24 28.80
N LYS A 296 -8.52 -3.13 28.62
CA LYS A 296 -9.38 -4.22 28.08
C LYS A 296 -8.84 -4.77 26.76
N TYR A 297 -8.62 -3.90 25.76
CA TYR A 297 -8.24 -4.34 24.43
C TYR A 297 -6.76 -4.76 24.32
N THR A 298 -5.87 -4.13 25.08
CA THR A 298 -4.47 -4.54 25.15
C THR A 298 -4.35 -5.93 25.82
N GLN A 299 -5.08 -6.17 26.90
CA GLN A 299 -5.07 -7.47 27.56
C GLN A 299 -5.66 -8.56 26.66
N ALA A 300 -6.79 -8.28 25.99
CA ALA A 300 -7.40 -9.20 25.03
C ALA A 300 -6.44 -9.56 23.88
N ALA A 301 -5.72 -8.57 23.32
CA ALA A 301 -4.74 -8.82 22.28
C ALA A 301 -3.60 -9.73 22.76
N LYS A 302 -3.10 -9.54 23.99
CA LYS A 302 -2.07 -10.42 24.59
C LYS A 302 -2.56 -11.84 24.79
N GLU A 303 -3.78 -12.03 25.26
CA GLU A 303 -4.39 -13.35 25.42
C GLU A 303 -4.57 -14.04 24.06
N MET A 304 -5.03 -13.30 23.04
CA MET A 304 -5.15 -13.81 21.67
C MET A 304 -3.79 -14.20 21.11
N ALA A 305 -2.74 -13.40 21.33
CA ALA A 305 -1.38 -13.71 20.87
C ALA A 305 -0.82 -14.96 21.54
N GLY A 306 -1.07 -15.16 22.84
CA GLY A 306 -0.71 -16.40 23.53
C GLY A 306 -1.35 -17.64 22.90
N LYS A 307 -2.67 -17.58 22.68
CA LYS A 307 -3.41 -18.65 21.97
C LYS A 307 -2.92 -18.86 20.55
N TRP A 308 -2.64 -17.77 19.82
CA TRP A 308 -2.11 -17.84 18.47
C TRP A 308 -0.78 -18.62 18.41
N VAL A 309 0.13 -18.36 19.33
CA VAL A 309 1.43 -19.05 19.41
C VAL A 309 1.21 -20.56 19.59
N GLU A 310 0.26 -20.97 20.44
CA GLU A 310 -0.08 -22.39 20.67
C GLU A 310 -0.69 -23.02 19.42
N MET A 311 -1.66 -22.36 18.79
CA MET A 311 -2.40 -22.87 17.63
C MET A 311 -1.51 -22.95 16.38
N ALA A 312 -0.65 -21.98 16.16
CA ALA A 312 0.19 -21.87 14.97
C ALA A 312 1.50 -22.64 15.07
N ALA A 313 1.96 -23.06 16.25
CA ALA A 313 3.26 -23.70 16.44
C ALA A 313 3.45 -24.95 15.57
N ASP A 314 4.61 -25.05 14.90
CA ASP A 314 5.01 -26.20 14.08
C ASP A 314 6.55 -26.33 14.05
N GLY A 315 7.10 -26.84 15.14
CA GLY A 315 8.54 -27.03 15.25
C GLY A 315 9.33 -25.71 15.17
N ASP A 316 10.07 -25.51 14.09
CA ASP A 316 10.95 -24.36 13.88
C ASP A 316 10.29 -23.18 13.16
N HIS A 317 8.97 -23.21 12.93
CA HIS A 317 8.19 -22.16 12.28
C HIS A 317 6.74 -22.13 12.79
N TYR A 318 5.89 -21.29 12.15
CA TYR A 318 4.45 -21.24 12.40
C TYR A 318 3.67 -21.56 11.11
N LYS A 319 2.56 -22.29 11.28
CA LYS A 319 1.71 -22.78 10.19
C LYS A 319 1.15 -21.64 9.32
N LEU A 320 0.74 -21.99 8.10
CA LEU A 320 -0.08 -21.15 7.21
C LEU A 320 -1.52 -21.03 7.78
N THR A 321 -2.13 -22.18 8.11
CA THR A 321 -3.43 -22.29 8.78
C THR A 321 -3.31 -23.15 10.03
N PHE A 322 -4.09 -22.84 11.07
CA PHE A 322 -3.96 -23.51 12.36
C PHE A 322 -4.18 -25.02 12.31
N ASP A 323 -5.02 -25.50 11.40
CA ASP A 323 -5.40 -26.89 11.23
C ASP A 323 -4.43 -27.73 10.40
N LYS A 324 -3.39 -27.12 9.76
CA LYS A 324 -2.57 -27.81 8.76
C LYS A 324 -1.08 -27.75 9.08
N ALA A 325 -0.56 -28.78 9.72
CA ALA A 325 0.88 -28.94 9.98
C ALA A 325 1.71 -29.09 8.68
N GLY A 326 2.98 -28.75 8.74
CA GLY A 326 3.92 -28.79 7.61
C GLY A 326 3.73 -27.65 6.61
N THR A 327 2.89 -26.66 6.91
CA THR A 327 2.64 -25.48 6.07
C THR A 327 3.23 -24.23 6.70
N TRP A 328 3.56 -23.23 5.88
CA TRP A 328 4.08 -21.94 6.34
C TRP A 328 3.64 -20.81 5.42
N SER A 329 3.65 -19.58 5.91
CA SER A 329 3.45 -18.36 5.13
C SER A 329 4.28 -17.22 5.70
N GLN A 330 4.52 -16.17 4.91
CA GLN A 330 5.07 -14.92 5.44
C GLN A 330 4.10 -14.32 6.47
N LYS A 331 4.57 -14.08 7.70
CA LYS A 331 3.79 -13.45 8.78
C LYS A 331 4.06 -11.93 8.82
N TYR A 332 3.98 -11.29 7.66
CA TYR A 332 4.34 -9.89 7.47
C TYR A 332 3.56 -8.92 8.37
N ASN A 333 2.37 -9.29 8.81
CA ASN A 333 1.58 -8.45 9.73
C ASN A 333 2.22 -8.27 11.11
N LEU A 334 3.14 -9.15 11.54
CA LEU A 334 3.91 -9.00 12.78
C LEU A 334 4.75 -7.71 12.82
N VAL A 335 5.10 -7.15 11.67
CA VAL A 335 5.93 -5.95 11.59
C VAL A 335 5.36 -4.79 12.40
N TRP A 336 4.05 -4.69 12.51
CA TRP A 336 3.38 -3.61 13.24
C TRP A 336 3.52 -3.68 14.74
N ASP A 337 3.78 -4.85 15.30
CA ASP A 337 4.00 -5.00 16.75
C ASP A 337 5.19 -4.15 17.24
N GLU A 338 6.29 -4.21 16.49
CA GLU A 338 7.49 -3.43 16.77
C GLU A 338 7.33 -1.96 16.36
N LEU A 339 6.86 -1.69 15.12
CA LEU A 339 6.72 -0.33 14.59
C LEU A 339 5.82 0.56 15.45
N LEU A 340 4.76 -0.01 15.96
CA LEU A 340 3.79 0.71 16.80
C LEU A 340 4.09 0.58 18.30
N GLY A 341 5.13 -0.14 18.68
CA GLY A 341 5.50 -0.36 20.07
C GLY A 341 4.41 -1.03 20.90
N LEU A 342 3.66 -1.97 20.30
CA LEU A 342 2.53 -2.62 20.96
C LEU A 342 2.98 -3.68 21.98
N ASN A 343 4.08 -4.38 21.70
CA ASN A 343 4.67 -5.40 22.56
C ASN A 343 3.67 -6.51 22.92
N ILE A 344 2.98 -7.03 21.95
CA ILE A 344 1.94 -8.07 22.09
C ILE A 344 2.55 -9.46 21.93
N PHE A 345 3.37 -9.66 20.90
CA PHE A 345 4.10 -10.91 20.69
C PHE A 345 5.50 -10.84 21.32
N LEU A 346 5.99 -11.99 21.75
CA LEU A 346 7.39 -12.10 22.14
C LEU A 346 8.29 -11.96 20.90
N LYS A 347 9.44 -11.32 21.03
CA LYS A 347 10.39 -11.09 19.92
C LYS A 347 10.84 -12.38 19.23
N GLU A 348 10.89 -13.47 19.99
CA GLU A 348 11.25 -14.81 19.51
C GLU A 348 10.33 -15.30 18.41
N VAL A 349 9.06 -14.85 18.36
CA VAL A 349 8.10 -15.23 17.31
C VAL A 349 8.59 -14.73 15.95
N ALA A 350 8.90 -13.44 15.82
CA ALA A 350 9.41 -12.87 14.58
C ALA A 350 10.82 -13.41 14.24
N GLN A 351 11.69 -13.59 15.23
CA GLN A 351 13.04 -14.12 15.03
C GLN A 351 13.02 -15.56 14.48
N LYS A 352 12.14 -16.39 15.00
CA LYS A 352 11.92 -17.76 14.54
C LYS A 352 11.48 -17.80 13.08
N GLU A 353 10.50 -16.98 12.72
CA GLU A 353 9.99 -16.87 11.34
C GLU A 353 11.10 -16.37 10.39
N ILE A 354 11.84 -15.32 10.75
CA ILE A 354 12.96 -14.80 9.93
C ILE A 354 14.03 -15.87 9.70
N ALA A 355 14.40 -16.62 10.72
CA ALA A 355 15.38 -17.70 10.60
C ALA A 355 14.87 -18.80 9.64
N TYR A 356 13.61 -19.18 9.76
CA TYR A 356 12.99 -20.17 8.88
C TYR A 356 12.87 -19.67 7.44
N TYR A 357 12.45 -18.43 7.21
CA TYR A 357 12.30 -17.86 5.87
C TYR A 357 13.63 -17.82 5.09
N LEU A 358 14.75 -17.57 5.76
CA LEU A 358 16.07 -17.61 5.12
C LEU A 358 16.39 -18.98 4.53
N THR A 359 15.78 -20.06 5.03
CA THR A 359 15.92 -21.41 4.49
C THR A 359 15.01 -21.71 3.31
N LYS A 360 14.02 -20.83 3.06
CA LYS A 360 12.97 -21.00 2.03
C LYS A 360 13.13 -20.09 0.81
N GLN A 361 14.08 -19.16 0.85
CA GLN A 361 14.29 -18.24 -0.25
C GLN A 361 14.73 -18.94 -1.52
N ASN A 362 14.17 -18.51 -2.66
CA ASN A 362 14.62 -18.83 -4.01
C ASN A 362 15.48 -17.69 -4.58
N LEU A 363 15.92 -17.85 -5.82
CA LEU A 363 16.84 -16.90 -6.48
C LEU A 363 16.32 -15.46 -6.54
N TYR A 364 14.99 -15.28 -6.64
CA TYR A 364 14.34 -13.96 -6.81
C TYR A 364 13.40 -13.62 -5.66
N GLY A 365 13.54 -14.25 -4.52
CA GLY A 365 12.83 -13.87 -3.30
C GLY A 365 12.26 -15.03 -2.51
N LEU A 366 11.62 -14.67 -1.40
CA LEU A 366 10.90 -15.59 -0.54
C LEU A 366 9.51 -15.85 -1.13
N PRO A 367 9.10 -17.12 -1.35
CA PRO A 367 7.72 -17.42 -1.70
C PRO A 367 6.72 -16.85 -0.68
N LEU A 368 5.49 -16.57 -1.10
CA LEU A 368 4.44 -16.05 -0.21
C LEU A 368 4.13 -17.06 0.92
N ASP A 369 4.03 -18.32 0.53
CA ASP A 369 3.73 -19.42 1.43
C ASP A 369 4.13 -20.79 0.82
N SER A 370 3.85 -21.86 1.55
CA SER A 370 4.20 -23.23 1.18
C SER A 370 3.43 -23.82 -0.01
N ARG A 371 2.42 -23.13 -0.55
CA ARG A 371 1.54 -23.67 -1.58
C ARG A 371 2.08 -23.48 -3.00
N ARG A 372 2.81 -22.38 -3.24
CA ARG A 372 3.31 -21.98 -4.56
C ARG A 372 4.70 -21.34 -4.45
N THR A 373 5.34 -21.17 -5.59
CA THR A 373 6.65 -20.51 -5.70
C THR A 373 6.57 -19.00 -5.94
N TYR A 374 5.40 -18.46 -6.27
CA TYR A 374 5.25 -17.02 -6.43
C TYR A 374 5.27 -16.26 -5.12
N THR A 375 5.50 -14.98 -5.23
CA THR A 375 5.52 -14.05 -4.09
C THR A 375 4.91 -12.71 -4.43
N LYS A 376 4.71 -11.92 -3.37
CA LYS A 376 4.43 -10.48 -3.43
C LYS A 376 5.65 -9.73 -2.88
N SER A 377 6.27 -8.91 -3.72
CA SER A 377 7.52 -8.22 -3.37
C SER A 377 7.36 -7.16 -2.27
N ASP A 378 6.19 -6.55 -2.16
CA ASP A 378 5.83 -5.66 -1.06
C ASP A 378 5.85 -6.40 0.30
N TRP A 379 5.30 -7.61 0.37
CA TRP A 379 5.34 -8.41 1.60
C TRP A 379 6.75 -8.90 1.96
N ILE A 380 7.61 -9.14 0.97
CA ILE A 380 9.02 -9.43 1.25
C ILE A 380 9.68 -8.23 1.95
N MET A 381 9.39 -6.99 1.53
CA MET A 381 9.94 -5.80 2.19
C MET A 381 9.43 -5.62 3.62
N TRP A 382 8.15 -5.94 3.88
CA TRP A 382 7.62 -5.96 5.24
C TRP A 382 8.27 -7.04 6.09
N THR A 383 8.44 -8.24 5.54
CA THR A 383 9.15 -9.35 6.18
C THR A 383 10.60 -8.97 6.48
N ALA A 384 11.31 -8.37 5.52
CA ALA A 384 12.68 -7.88 5.68
C ALA A 384 12.80 -6.85 6.82
N THR A 385 11.75 -6.05 7.05
CA THR A 385 11.72 -5.03 8.11
C THR A 385 11.76 -5.65 9.51
N MET A 386 11.33 -6.90 9.68
CA MET A 386 11.41 -7.64 10.95
C MET A 386 12.79 -8.26 11.22
N ALA A 387 13.72 -8.18 10.26
CA ALA A 387 15.07 -8.70 10.44
C ALA A 387 15.80 -8.03 11.63
N PRO A 388 16.59 -8.78 12.40
CA PRO A 388 17.26 -8.26 13.59
C PRO A 388 18.38 -7.25 13.29
N ASP A 389 18.90 -7.27 12.08
CA ASP A 389 20.00 -6.41 11.63
C ASP A 389 19.94 -6.16 10.12
N VAL A 390 20.68 -5.15 9.66
CA VAL A 390 20.73 -4.73 8.26
C VAL A 390 21.27 -5.82 7.34
N VAL A 391 22.23 -6.64 7.80
CA VAL A 391 22.81 -7.72 7.00
C VAL A 391 21.76 -8.79 6.71
N THR A 392 20.99 -9.15 7.71
CA THR A 392 19.86 -10.09 7.56
C THR A 392 18.76 -9.50 6.67
N MET A 393 18.43 -8.22 6.85
CA MET A 393 17.46 -7.52 6.01
C MET A 393 17.88 -7.53 4.54
N GLN A 394 19.15 -7.28 4.23
CA GLN A 394 19.69 -7.30 2.87
C GLN A 394 19.56 -8.67 2.20
N LYS A 395 19.55 -9.78 2.94
CA LYS A 395 19.32 -11.11 2.37
C LYS A 395 17.93 -11.28 1.77
N PHE A 396 16.95 -10.51 2.23
CA PHE A 396 15.59 -10.47 1.63
C PHE A 396 15.51 -9.43 0.50
N ILE A 397 16.23 -8.32 0.60
CA ILE A 397 16.19 -7.23 -0.39
C ILE A 397 16.92 -7.62 -1.68
N ALA A 398 18.11 -8.23 -1.59
CA ALA A 398 18.93 -8.55 -2.75
C ALA A 398 18.22 -9.44 -3.80
N PRO A 399 17.44 -10.48 -3.44
CA PRO A 399 16.66 -11.24 -4.43
C PRO A 399 15.58 -10.40 -5.12
N VAL A 400 14.93 -9.46 -4.42
CA VAL A 400 13.95 -8.55 -5.03
C VAL A 400 14.63 -7.55 -5.96
N TYR A 401 15.79 -7.04 -5.60
CA TYR A 401 16.62 -6.21 -6.47
C TYR A 401 17.03 -6.97 -7.75
N LYS A 402 17.44 -8.23 -7.59
CA LYS A 402 17.75 -9.11 -8.71
C LYS A 402 16.53 -9.33 -9.62
N TYR A 403 15.33 -9.57 -9.04
CA TYR A 403 14.08 -9.63 -9.79
C TYR A 403 13.84 -8.37 -10.61
N ALA A 404 13.94 -7.19 -9.99
CA ALA A 404 13.69 -5.92 -10.67
C ALA A 404 14.63 -5.69 -11.88
N ASN A 405 15.87 -6.18 -11.81
CA ASN A 405 16.86 -6.04 -12.88
C ASN A 405 16.75 -7.10 -13.98
N GLU A 406 16.39 -8.33 -13.63
CA GLU A 406 16.50 -9.49 -14.54
C GLU A 406 15.17 -9.98 -15.09
N THR A 407 14.03 -9.55 -14.55
CA THR A 407 12.72 -9.93 -15.10
C THR A 407 12.63 -9.58 -16.59
N GLY A 408 12.09 -10.50 -17.37
CA GLY A 408 11.82 -10.27 -18.81
C GLY A 408 10.71 -9.25 -19.08
N SER A 409 9.87 -8.94 -18.09
CA SER A 409 8.81 -7.95 -18.19
C SER A 409 9.40 -6.53 -18.19
N ARG A 410 8.91 -5.65 -19.08
CA ARG A 410 9.32 -4.25 -19.21
C ARG A 410 8.13 -3.29 -19.03
N VAL A 411 7.21 -3.66 -18.14
CA VAL A 411 6.09 -2.84 -17.67
C VAL A 411 6.45 -2.21 -16.32
N PRO A 412 5.66 -1.25 -15.81
CA PRO A 412 5.78 -0.83 -14.41
C PRO A 412 5.79 -2.05 -13.51
N ILE A 413 6.74 -2.08 -12.55
CA ILE A 413 7.10 -3.30 -11.84
C ILE A 413 5.87 -4.03 -11.26
N SER A 414 5.80 -5.35 -11.52
CA SER A 414 4.81 -6.20 -10.90
C SER A 414 5.20 -6.47 -9.45
N ASP A 415 4.23 -6.40 -8.56
CA ASP A 415 4.36 -6.85 -7.18
C ASP A 415 4.27 -8.39 -7.06
N TRP A 416 3.80 -9.09 -8.11
CA TRP A 416 3.52 -10.52 -8.13
C TRP A 416 4.37 -11.26 -9.16
N HIS A 417 5.33 -12.05 -8.69
CA HIS A 417 6.29 -12.75 -9.56
C HIS A 417 6.67 -14.14 -9.03
N GLU A 418 7.18 -14.98 -9.90
CA GLU A 418 7.76 -16.29 -9.59
C GLU A 418 9.17 -16.11 -9.00
N THR A 419 9.41 -16.71 -7.85
CA THR A 419 10.70 -16.59 -7.14
C THR A 419 11.83 -17.46 -7.74
N PRO A 420 11.59 -18.56 -8.49
CA PRO A 420 12.66 -19.30 -9.14
C PRO A 420 13.21 -18.66 -10.41
N ASP A 421 12.39 -17.95 -11.22
CA ASP A 421 12.75 -17.55 -12.59
C ASP A 421 12.40 -16.09 -12.96
N ALA A 422 11.96 -15.28 -12.01
CA ALA A 422 11.62 -13.87 -12.18
C ALA A 422 10.47 -13.58 -13.16
N LYS A 423 9.66 -14.55 -13.53
CA LYS A 423 8.50 -14.30 -14.39
C LYS A 423 7.45 -13.51 -13.65
N GLN A 424 6.89 -12.49 -14.30
CA GLN A 424 5.67 -11.87 -13.86
C GLN A 424 4.53 -12.88 -13.87
N VAL A 425 3.77 -12.97 -12.77
CA VAL A 425 2.57 -13.82 -12.69
C VAL A 425 1.35 -13.04 -13.12
N GLY A 426 1.14 -11.89 -12.53
CA GLY A 426 0.04 -10.97 -12.83
C GLY A 426 0.35 -9.59 -12.28
N PHE A 427 -0.66 -8.73 -12.19
CA PHE A 427 -0.60 -7.37 -11.67
C PHE A 427 0.56 -6.53 -12.24
N GLN A 428 0.39 -5.25 -12.33
CA GLN A 428 1.43 -4.27 -12.64
C GLN A 428 0.91 -2.86 -12.34
N ALA A 429 1.80 -1.89 -12.21
CA ALA A 429 1.44 -0.49 -12.01
C ALA A 429 0.56 -0.23 -10.78
N ARG A 430 0.55 -1.13 -9.79
CA ARG A 430 -0.24 -0.97 -8.55
C ARG A 430 0.52 -0.15 -7.52
N SER A 431 -0.23 0.47 -6.61
CA SER A 431 0.32 1.29 -5.53
C SER A 431 0.99 0.50 -4.41
N VAL A 432 0.70 -0.80 -4.31
CA VAL A 432 1.17 -1.69 -3.21
C VAL A 432 2.68 -1.67 -3.02
N VAL A 433 3.44 -1.35 -4.07
CA VAL A 433 4.91 -1.16 -3.99
C VAL A 433 5.32 0.01 -3.08
N GLY A 434 4.39 0.84 -2.62
CA GLY A 434 4.61 1.78 -1.51
C GLY A 434 5.06 1.09 -0.22
N GLY A 435 4.75 -0.21 -0.09
CA GLY A 435 5.23 -1.07 0.99
C GLY A 435 6.75 -1.23 1.07
N TYR A 436 7.47 -0.93 -0.01
CA TYR A 436 8.94 -0.93 0.00
C TYR A 436 9.52 0.10 0.98
N PHE A 437 8.73 1.10 1.38
CA PHE A 437 9.14 2.11 2.35
C PHE A 437 8.98 1.69 3.82
N MET A 438 8.53 0.46 4.10
CA MET A 438 8.35 -0.04 5.45
C MET A 438 9.64 0.02 6.32
N PRO A 439 10.83 -0.37 5.82
CA PRO A 439 12.07 -0.24 6.59
C PRO A 439 12.41 1.21 6.98
N MET A 440 12.17 2.16 6.08
CA MET A 440 12.39 3.59 6.37
C MET A 440 11.36 4.12 7.36
N LEU A 441 10.08 3.71 7.23
CA LEU A 441 9.01 4.05 8.17
C LEU A 441 9.32 3.54 9.58
N LYS A 442 9.83 2.30 9.72
CA LYS A 442 10.27 1.75 11.01
C LYS A 442 11.24 2.69 11.72
N LYS A 443 12.30 3.13 11.02
CA LYS A 443 13.29 4.06 11.59
C LYS A 443 12.68 5.37 12.08
N GLU A 444 11.58 5.79 11.51
CA GLU A 444 10.92 7.04 11.88
C GLU A 444 9.96 6.87 13.05
N LEU A 445 9.13 5.83 13.03
CA LEU A 445 8.13 5.58 14.08
C LEU A 445 8.74 5.13 15.41
N MET A 446 9.97 4.60 15.39
CA MET A 446 10.69 4.14 16.57
C MET A 446 11.63 5.20 17.17
N LYS A 447 11.64 6.42 16.65
CA LYS A 447 12.36 7.57 17.25
C LYS A 447 11.58 8.15 18.41
#